data_906cf7b29997714153363d86895c5bbe
#
_entry.id   906cf7b29997714153363d86895c5bbe
#
_cell.length_a   1.000
_cell.length_b   1.000
_cell.length_c   1.000
_cell.angle_alpha   90.00
_cell.angle_beta   90.00
_cell.angle_gamma   90.00
#
_symmetry.space_group_name_H-M   'P 1'
#
loop_
_entity.id
_entity.type
_entity.pdbx_description
1 polymer ?
#
loop_
_entity_poly.entity_id
_entity_poly.type
_entity_poly.pdbx_seq_one_letter_code
_entity_poly.pdbx_strand_id
1 'polypeptide(L)'
;MSEFQHDVLIVGGGFSGAMLAANLLRRSSTLSVAVMDREGLPGRGLAYNSPYRFHLLNVAAAKMSAFPGDPDHFLRWARTYHDARTYHDASTQARRFLPRSVYGEYIGSILNQVISERGPDRLRWIQDEALSLHRHKGLRAVQRKQGPEILARAVVLATGNFPPADPMMSSRSPSASGKVPSGPCGCTASSTAPGRKRIAGASTIP
;
A
#
# COMPACT_ATOMS: atom_id res chain seq x y z
N MET A 1 -14.56 29.80 13.76
CA MET A 1 -13.92 28.89 12.76
C MET A 1 -14.89 27.75 12.54
N SER A 2 -15.39 27.56 11.32
CA SER A 2 -16.36 26.49 11.04
C SER A 2 -15.70 25.14 11.23
N GLU A 3 -16.22 24.36 12.18
CA GLU A 3 -15.88 22.96 12.36
C GLU A 3 -16.32 22.22 11.10
N PHE A 4 -15.39 21.58 10.40
CA PHE A 4 -15.72 20.78 9.24
C PHE A 4 -16.48 19.54 9.69
N GLN A 5 -17.74 19.42 9.30
CA GLN A 5 -18.55 18.23 9.56
C GLN A 5 -18.66 17.39 8.31
N HIS A 6 -18.34 16.10 8.48
CA HIS A 6 -18.54 15.09 7.45
C HIS A 6 -19.42 13.96 7.99
N ASP A 7 -20.17 13.30 7.13
CA ASP A 7 -20.89 12.09 7.55
C ASP A 7 -19.93 10.97 7.88
N VAL A 8 -18.89 10.80 7.06
CA VAL A 8 -17.86 9.79 7.28
C VAL A 8 -16.46 10.38 7.06
N LEU A 9 -15.58 10.20 8.03
CA LEU A 9 -14.14 10.43 7.88
C LEU A 9 -13.41 9.09 7.84
N ILE A 10 -12.63 8.87 6.80
CA ILE A 10 -11.79 7.70 6.62
C ILE A 10 -10.34 8.09 6.88
N VAL A 11 -9.70 7.46 7.85
CA VAL A 11 -8.27 7.65 8.15
C VAL A 11 -7.46 6.58 7.46
N GLY A 12 -6.67 6.98 6.47
CA GLY A 12 -5.91 6.13 5.56
C GLY A 12 -6.53 6.08 4.16
N GLY A 13 -5.79 6.59 3.17
CA GLY A 13 -6.20 6.72 1.77
C GLY A 13 -5.62 5.65 0.84
N GLY A 14 -5.10 4.54 1.40
CA GLY A 14 -4.68 3.39 0.62
C GLY A 14 -5.84 2.67 -0.07
N PHE A 15 -5.61 1.45 -0.57
CA PHE A 15 -6.63 0.66 -1.27
C PHE A 15 -7.97 0.61 -0.52
N SER A 16 -7.94 0.19 0.76
CA SER A 16 -9.16 -0.01 1.55
C SER A 16 -9.94 1.28 1.76
N GLY A 17 -9.24 2.38 2.11
CA GLY A 17 -9.89 3.67 2.34
C GLY A 17 -10.45 4.28 1.07
N ALA A 18 -9.70 4.25 -0.04
CA ALA A 18 -10.15 4.77 -1.33
C ALA A 18 -11.35 3.98 -1.87
N MET A 19 -11.33 2.64 -1.79
CA MET A 19 -12.44 1.80 -2.22
C MET A 19 -13.67 1.94 -1.34
N LEU A 20 -13.49 2.14 -0.02
CA LEU A 20 -14.59 2.44 0.88
C LEU A 20 -15.25 3.78 0.50
N ALA A 21 -14.45 4.83 0.30
CA ALA A 21 -14.96 6.15 -0.12
C ALA A 21 -15.74 6.04 -1.43
N ALA A 22 -15.18 5.38 -2.45
CA ALA A 22 -15.85 5.17 -3.73
C ALA A 22 -17.18 4.41 -3.58
N ASN A 23 -17.23 3.36 -2.77
CA ASN A 23 -18.45 2.59 -2.56
C ASN A 23 -19.52 3.36 -1.77
N LEU A 24 -19.14 4.15 -0.76
CA LEU A 24 -20.07 4.99 -0.01
C LEU A 24 -20.72 6.02 -0.93
N LEU A 25 -19.91 6.71 -1.75
CA LEU A 25 -20.41 7.71 -2.68
C LEU A 25 -21.27 7.12 -3.80
N ARG A 26 -20.97 5.92 -4.29
CA ARG A 26 -21.82 5.23 -5.28
C ARG A 26 -23.18 4.86 -4.73
N ARG A 27 -23.24 4.44 -3.46
CA ARG A 27 -24.48 3.98 -2.80
C ARG A 27 -25.34 5.12 -2.26
N SER A 28 -24.79 6.28 -2.05
CA SER A 28 -25.52 7.43 -1.49
C SER A 28 -25.25 8.69 -2.30
N SER A 29 -26.33 9.39 -2.64
CA SER A 29 -26.28 10.70 -3.28
C SER A 29 -26.17 11.85 -2.27
N THR A 30 -26.25 11.59 -0.96
CA THR A 30 -26.31 12.62 0.08
C THR A 30 -25.11 12.62 1.03
N LEU A 31 -24.39 11.52 1.19
CA LEU A 31 -23.25 11.44 2.11
C LEU A 31 -22.11 12.39 1.72
N SER A 32 -21.53 13.04 2.71
CA SER A 32 -20.29 13.78 2.66
C SER A 32 -19.19 12.91 3.25
N VAL A 33 -18.16 12.61 2.46
CA VAL A 33 -17.04 11.76 2.84
C VAL A 33 -15.75 12.56 2.85
N ALA A 34 -14.95 12.43 3.91
CA ALA A 34 -13.57 12.90 3.92
C ALA A 34 -12.62 11.69 4.00
N VAL A 35 -11.49 11.77 3.31
CA VAL A 35 -10.40 10.82 3.43
C VAL A 35 -9.16 11.58 3.86
N MET A 36 -8.55 11.17 4.96
CA MET A 36 -7.30 11.75 5.46
C MET A 36 -6.17 10.76 5.25
N ASP A 37 -5.11 11.19 4.56
CA ASP A 37 -3.94 10.36 4.30
C ASP A 37 -2.66 11.21 4.30
N ARG A 38 -1.56 10.67 4.81
CA ARG A 38 -0.28 11.37 4.92
C ARG A 38 0.37 11.65 3.56
N GLU A 39 0.26 10.70 2.65
CA GLU A 39 0.94 10.74 1.34
C GLU A 39 0.18 11.58 0.30
N GLY A 40 -1.07 11.89 0.53
CA GLY A 40 -1.87 12.70 -0.38
C GLY A 40 -2.24 12.05 -1.71
N LEU A 41 -1.90 10.79 -1.93
CA LEU A 41 -2.12 10.06 -3.18
C LEU A 41 -3.22 8.99 -3.04
N PRO A 42 -4.41 9.23 -3.63
CA PRO A 42 -5.54 8.31 -3.51
C PRO A 42 -5.22 6.90 -4.01
N GLY A 43 -5.59 5.89 -3.20
CA GLY A 43 -5.54 4.47 -3.57
C GLY A 43 -4.18 3.81 -3.51
N ARG A 44 -3.11 4.57 -3.37
CA ARG A 44 -1.75 4.01 -3.45
C ARG A 44 -1.32 3.36 -2.14
N GLY A 45 -1.40 4.05 -1.02
CA GLY A 45 -0.93 3.56 0.27
C GLY A 45 0.48 2.96 0.17
N LEU A 46 0.91 2.26 1.21
CA LEU A 46 2.24 1.63 1.24
C LEU A 46 2.45 0.58 0.13
N ALA A 47 1.39 -0.17 -0.22
CA ALA A 47 1.51 -1.30 -1.14
C ALA A 47 1.68 -0.90 -2.61
N TYR A 48 1.12 0.25 -3.02
CA TYR A 48 1.01 0.65 -4.43
C TYR A 48 1.67 2.00 -4.74
N ASN A 49 2.37 2.58 -3.76
CA ASN A 49 3.14 3.82 -3.92
C ASN A 49 4.63 3.57 -4.20
N SER A 50 4.96 2.47 -4.84
CA SER A 50 6.36 2.18 -5.20
C SER A 50 6.79 3.03 -6.40
N PRO A 51 7.92 3.76 -6.33
CA PRO A 51 8.47 4.48 -7.48
C PRO A 51 9.14 3.55 -8.49
N TYR A 52 9.35 2.29 -8.13
CA TYR A 52 10.10 1.33 -8.94
C TYR A 52 9.16 0.48 -9.80
N ARG A 53 9.33 0.55 -11.12
CA ARG A 53 8.54 -0.23 -12.08
C ARG A 53 8.74 -1.75 -11.98
N PHE A 54 9.86 -2.20 -11.44
CA PHE A 54 10.14 -3.62 -11.23
C PHE A 54 9.47 -4.19 -9.96
N HIS A 55 8.87 -3.37 -9.11
CA HIS A 55 8.03 -3.85 -8.02
C HIS A 55 6.70 -4.31 -8.59
N LEU A 56 6.63 -5.58 -8.94
CA LEU A 56 5.46 -6.18 -9.53
C LEU A 56 4.42 -6.60 -8.47
N LEU A 57 3.18 -6.70 -8.92
CA LEU A 57 2.14 -7.40 -8.18
C LEU A 57 2.55 -8.86 -8.00
N ASN A 58 2.16 -9.46 -6.90
CA ASN A 58 2.38 -10.89 -6.61
C ASN A 58 1.23 -11.79 -7.11
N VAL A 59 0.26 -11.19 -7.79
CA VAL A 59 -0.91 -11.85 -8.38
C VAL A 59 -1.05 -11.38 -9.82
N ALA A 60 -1.44 -12.28 -10.72
CA ALA A 60 -1.67 -11.96 -12.13
C ALA A 60 -2.79 -10.93 -12.30
N ALA A 61 -2.67 -10.06 -13.30
CA ALA A 61 -3.60 -8.95 -13.52
C ALA A 61 -5.07 -9.39 -13.64
N ALA A 62 -5.34 -10.57 -14.21
CA ALA A 62 -6.68 -11.13 -14.30
C ALA A 62 -7.37 -11.38 -12.95
N LYS A 63 -6.62 -11.43 -11.85
CA LYS A 63 -7.15 -11.69 -10.50
C LYS A 63 -7.12 -10.46 -9.60
N MET A 64 -6.92 -9.27 -10.19
CA MET A 64 -6.70 -8.03 -9.45
C MET A 64 -7.83 -7.00 -9.60
N SER A 65 -9.02 -7.41 -10.05
CA SER A 65 -10.16 -6.49 -10.07
C SER A 65 -10.51 -5.97 -8.67
N ALA A 66 -10.80 -4.68 -8.57
CA ALA A 66 -11.33 -4.07 -7.35
C ALA A 66 -12.84 -4.34 -7.14
N PHE A 67 -13.50 -4.98 -8.12
CA PHE A 67 -14.93 -5.26 -8.10
C PHE A 67 -15.18 -6.76 -8.21
N PRO A 68 -15.70 -7.42 -7.16
CA PRO A 68 -15.99 -8.85 -7.19
C PRO A 68 -16.99 -9.25 -8.29
N GLY A 69 -17.95 -8.37 -8.61
CA GLY A 69 -18.95 -8.60 -9.67
C GLY A 69 -18.45 -8.33 -11.09
N ASP A 70 -17.21 -7.84 -11.23
CA ASP A 70 -16.60 -7.51 -12.53
C ASP A 70 -15.12 -7.90 -12.54
N PRO A 71 -14.79 -9.18 -12.68
CA PRO A 71 -13.44 -9.69 -12.56
C PRO A 71 -12.46 -9.10 -13.60
N ASP A 72 -12.94 -8.67 -14.75
CA ASP A 72 -12.10 -8.13 -15.83
C ASP A 72 -11.92 -6.62 -15.79
N HIS A 73 -12.48 -5.93 -14.79
CA HIS A 73 -12.46 -4.47 -14.73
C HIS A 73 -11.03 -3.90 -14.75
N PHE A 74 -10.12 -4.46 -13.96
CA PHE A 74 -8.72 -4.02 -13.97
C PHE A 74 -8.03 -4.25 -15.33
N LEU A 75 -8.28 -5.40 -15.96
CA LEU A 75 -7.71 -5.71 -17.28
C LEU A 75 -8.20 -4.74 -18.35
N ARG A 76 -9.50 -4.42 -18.36
CA ARG A 76 -10.06 -3.46 -19.32
C ARG A 76 -9.45 -2.09 -19.10
N TRP A 77 -9.37 -1.64 -17.86
CA TRP A 77 -8.75 -0.36 -17.51
C TRP A 77 -7.27 -0.33 -17.92
N ALA A 78 -6.51 -1.37 -17.62
CA ALA A 78 -5.09 -1.44 -17.94
C ALA A 78 -4.81 -1.36 -19.46
N ARG A 79 -5.70 -1.89 -20.29
CA ARG A 79 -5.60 -1.80 -21.76
C ARG A 79 -5.76 -0.37 -22.27
N THR A 80 -6.60 0.42 -21.64
CA THR A 80 -6.81 1.84 -22.04
C THR A 80 -5.74 2.75 -21.48
N TYR A 81 -5.19 2.42 -20.31
CA TYR A 81 -4.23 3.24 -19.60
C TYR A 81 -2.81 3.16 -20.18
N HIS A 82 -2.37 1.96 -20.51
CA HIS A 82 -1.07 1.75 -21.15
C HIS A 82 -1.27 1.65 -22.65
N ASP A 83 -0.60 2.59 -23.35
CA ASP A 83 -0.56 2.64 -24.81
C ASP A 83 -0.46 1.22 -25.40
N ALA A 84 -1.36 0.88 -26.32
CA ALA A 84 -1.49 -0.44 -26.95
C ALA A 84 -0.17 -0.99 -27.54
N ARG A 85 0.84 -0.14 -27.72
CA ARG A 85 2.16 -0.51 -28.23
C ARG A 85 2.98 -1.38 -27.29
N THR A 86 2.72 -1.37 -25.98
CA THR A 86 3.51 -2.14 -24.99
C THR A 86 2.92 -3.52 -24.72
N TYR A 87 1.63 -3.76 -25.05
CA TYR A 87 0.90 -4.98 -24.69
C TYR A 87 0.01 -5.44 -25.83
N HIS A 88 0.61 -6.00 -26.90
CA HIS A 88 -0.08 -6.38 -28.12
C HIS A 88 -1.04 -7.57 -28.03
N ASP A 89 -1.03 -8.34 -26.94
CA ASP A 89 -1.89 -9.53 -26.81
C ASP A 89 -2.66 -9.53 -25.49
N ALA A 90 -4.00 -9.51 -25.61
CA ALA A 90 -4.93 -9.52 -24.49
C ALA A 90 -4.80 -10.78 -23.61
N SER A 91 -4.51 -11.94 -24.19
CA SER A 91 -4.34 -13.20 -23.46
C SER A 91 -3.06 -13.21 -22.63
N THR A 92 -2.02 -12.63 -23.19
CA THR A 92 -0.72 -12.49 -22.49
C THR A 92 -0.82 -11.51 -21.32
N GLN A 93 -1.61 -10.42 -21.45
CA GLN A 93 -1.79 -9.43 -20.40
C GLN A 93 -2.51 -9.98 -19.16
N ALA A 94 -3.47 -10.89 -19.36
CA ALA A 94 -4.22 -11.52 -18.26
C ALA A 94 -3.31 -12.29 -17.28
N ARG A 95 -2.25 -12.92 -17.78
CA ARG A 95 -1.28 -13.72 -17.01
C ARG A 95 -0.09 -12.91 -16.49
N ARG A 96 0.04 -11.65 -16.87
CA ARG A 96 1.18 -10.79 -16.46
C ARG A 96 1.04 -10.26 -15.04
N PHE A 97 2.18 -10.06 -14.43
CA PHE A 97 2.34 -9.33 -13.18
C PHE A 97 2.68 -7.87 -13.51
N LEU A 98 1.73 -6.98 -13.32
CA LEU A 98 1.93 -5.56 -13.60
C LEU A 98 2.64 -4.85 -12.44
N PRO A 99 3.29 -3.68 -12.68
CA PRO A 99 3.85 -2.87 -11.62
C PRO A 99 2.80 -2.47 -10.58
N ARG A 100 3.19 -2.44 -9.32
CA ARG A 100 2.31 -2.03 -8.20
C ARG A 100 1.79 -0.62 -8.36
N SER A 101 2.60 0.30 -8.89
CA SER A 101 2.20 1.68 -9.17
C SER A 101 1.02 1.77 -10.14
N VAL A 102 0.97 0.90 -11.16
CA VAL A 102 -0.13 0.83 -12.13
C VAL A 102 -1.45 0.48 -11.42
N TYR A 103 -1.39 -0.44 -10.45
CA TYR A 103 -2.59 -0.77 -9.67
C TYR A 103 -3.03 0.39 -8.78
N GLY A 104 -2.10 1.14 -8.19
CA GLY A 104 -2.41 2.35 -7.44
C GLY A 104 -3.11 3.41 -8.30
N GLU A 105 -2.67 3.59 -9.54
CA GLU A 105 -3.32 4.51 -10.49
C GLU A 105 -4.71 4.04 -10.89
N TYR A 106 -4.91 2.73 -11.05
CA TYR A 106 -6.22 2.15 -11.27
C TYR A 106 -7.20 2.47 -10.13
N ILE A 107 -6.79 2.30 -8.87
CA ILE A 107 -7.63 2.64 -7.72
C ILE A 107 -7.91 4.15 -7.65
N GLY A 108 -6.91 4.98 -7.92
CA GLY A 108 -7.07 6.43 -8.03
C GLY A 108 -8.08 6.81 -9.12
N SER A 109 -8.04 6.15 -10.28
CA SER A 109 -8.98 6.41 -11.38
C SER A 109 -10.43 6.07 -11.03
N ILE A 110 -10.67 5.00 -10.25
CA ILE A 110 -12.01 4.65 -9.75
C ILE A 110 -12.55 5.76 -8.86
N LEU A 111 -11.71 6.29 -7.97
CA LEU A 111 -12.12 7.36 -7.08
C LEU A 111 -12.42 8.65 -7.85
N ASN A 112 -11.56 9.01 -8.81
CA ASN A 112 -11.75 10.19 -9.67
C ASN A 112 -13.03 10.08 -10.51
N GLN A 113 -13.34 8.90 -11.04
CA GLN A 113 -14.59 8.66 -11.75
C GLN A 113 -15.80 8.92 -10.84
N VAL A 114 -15.79 8.40 -9.62
CA VAL A 114 -16.89 8.61 -8.67
C VAL A 114 -17.04 10.08 -8.29
N ILE A 115 -15.95 10.82 -8.11
CA ILE A 115 -15.97 12.26 -7.86
C ILE A 115 -16.60 13.00 -9.04
N SER A 116 -16.21 12.65 -10.27
CA SER A 116 -16.79 13.24 -11.49
C SER A 116 -18.29 12.98 -11.61
N GLU A 117 -18.75 11.78 -11.26
CA GLU A 117 -20.16 11.37 -11.35
C GLU A 117 -21.02 11.98 -10.23
N ARG A 118 -20.47 12.16 -9.02
CA ARG A 118 -21.23 12.54 -7.81
C ARG A 118 -21.03 14.00 -7.37
N GLY A 119 -20.08 14.69 -7.97
CA GLY A 119 -19.69 16.05 -7.65
C GLY A 119 -18.47 16.14 -6.71
N PRO A 120 -17.61 17.16 -6.92
CA PRO A 120 -16.36 17.33 -6.17
C PRO A 120 -16.60 17.62 -4.68
N ASP A 121 -17.72 18.22 -4.32
CA ASP A 121 -18.05 18.61 -2.95
C ASP A 121 -18.40 17.41 -2.05
N ARG A 122 -18.56 16.22 -2.63
CA ARG A 122 -18.98 15.02 -1.91
C ARG A 122 -17.82 14.26 -1.30
N LEU A 123 -16.61 14.44 -1.83
CA LEU A 123 -15.39 13.87 -1.33
C LEU A 123 -14.35 14.94 -1.05
N ARG A 124 -13.91 15.02 0.19
CA ARG A 124 -12.78 15.86 0.57
C ARG A 124 -11.55 14.97 0.82
N TRP A 125 -10.50 15.21 0.06
CA TRP A 125 -9.20 14.62 0.33
C TRP A 125 -8.37 15.55 1.22
N ILE A 126 -7.83 15.01 2.31
CA ILE A 126 -7.07 15.78 3.31
C ILE A 126 -5.71 15.14 3.44
N GLN A 127 -4.67 15.84 2.98
CA GLN A 127 -3.30 15.40 3.18
C GLN A 127 -2.85 15.83 4.57
N ASP A 128 -2.97 14.93 5.54
CA ASP A 128 -2.59 15.18 6.93
C ASP A 128 -2.47 13.84 7.70
N GLU A 129 -2.03 13.92 8.94
CA GLU A 129 -1.85 12.80 9.85
C GLU A 129 -2.85 12.89 11.01
N ALA A 130 -3.64 11.84 11.21
CA ALA A 130 -4.52 11.71 12.36
C ALA A 130 -3.69 11.33 13.59
N LEU A 131 -3.81 12.12 14.66
CA LEU A 131 -3.06 11.93 15.91
C LEU A 131 -3.88 11.25 16.99
N SER A 132 -5.15 11.64 17.13
CA SER A 132 -6.06 11.06 18.13
C SER A 132 -7.49 11.10 17.66
N LEU A 133 -8.32 10.24 18.25
CA LEU A 133 -9.75 10.14 18.01
C LEU A 133 -10.49 10.15 19.35
N HIS A 134 -11.46 11.03 19.51
CA HIS A 134 -12.29 11.08 20.72
C HIS A 134 -13.75 11.42 20.40
N ARG A 135 -14.62 11.33 21.38
CA ARG A 135 -16.03 11.73 21.25
C ARG A 135 -16.21 13.19 21.60
N HIS A 136 -16.96 13.92 20.78
CA HIS A 136 -17.28 15.31 21.01
C HIS A 136 -18.75 15.60 20.65
N LYS A 137 -19.60 15.92 21.63
CA LYS A 137 -21.00 16.30 21.43
C LYS A 137 -21.80 15.39 20.47
N GLY A 138 -21.67 14.08 20.63
CA GLY A 138 -22.36 13.08 19.80
C GLY A 138 -21.64 12.74 18.48
N LEU A 139 -20.63 13.50 18.08
CA LEU A 139 -19.79 13.25 16.94
C LEU A 139 -18.48 12.56 17.31
N ARG A 140 -17.68 12.27 16.33
CA ARG A 140 -16.29 11.84 16.44
C ARG A 140 -15.38 12.99 16.04
N ALA A 141 -14.47 13.39 16.91
CA ALA A 141 -13.46 14.39 16.63
C ALA A 141 -12.12 13.70 16.39
N VAL A 142 -11.50 14.01 15.27
CA VAL A 142 -10.15 13.54 14.91
C VAL A 142 -9.21 14.73 14.97
N GLN A 143 -8.28 14.68 15.94
CA GLN A 143 -7.17 15.60 16.00
C GLN A 143 -6.17 15.26 14.90
N ARG A 144 -5.74 16.25 14.17
CA ARG A 144 -4.75 16.12 13.10
C ARG A 144 -3.51 16.95 13.38
N LYS A 145 -2.43 16.62 12.65
CA LYS A 145 -1.13 17.29 12.83
C LYS A 145 -1.16 18.75 12.43
N GLN A 146 -1.92 19.09 11.39
CA GLN A 146 -1.97 20.44 10.84
C GLN A 146 -3.40 20.96 10.81
N GLY A 147 -3.70 21.99 11.62
CA GLY A 147 -4.98 22.68 11.65
C GLY A 147 -6.00 22.15 12.68
N PRO A 148 -7.25 22.62 12.62
CA PRO A 148 -8.28 22.26 13.60
C PRO A 148 -8.74 20.80 13.46
N GLU A 149 -9.37 20.30 14.51
CA GLU A 149 -10.00 18.99 14.51
C GLU A 149 -11.05 18.87 13.42
N ILE A 150 -11.23 17.66 12.93
CA ILE A 150 -12.27 17.32 11.97
C ILE A 150 -13.35 16.55 12.71
N LEU A 151 -14.57 17.03 12.58
CA LEU A 151 -15.76 16.40 13.13
C LEU A 151 -16.44 15.53 12.07
N ALA A 152 -16.82 14.31 12.45
CA ALA A 152 -17.58 13.39 11.61
C ALA A 152 -18.61 12.61 12.42
N ARG A 153 -19.71 12.18 11.79
CA ARG A 153 -20.68 11.27 12.43
C ARG A 153 -20.07 9.88 12.65
N ALA A 154 -19.29 9.41 11.68
CA ALA A 154 -18.57 8.15 11.77
C ALA A 154 -17.11 8.33 11.35
N VAL A 155 -16.22 7.57 11.97
CA VAL A 155 -14.80 7.48 11.60
C VAL A 155 -14.45 6.04 11.30
N VAL A 156 -13.80 5.80 10.17
CA VAL A 156 -13.28 4.48 9.78
C VAL A 156 -11.76 4.53 9.75
N LEU A 157 -11.13 3.62 10.47
CA LEU A 157 -9.68 3.47 10.49
C LEU A 157 -9.27 2.47 9.40
N ALA A 158 -8.64 2.96 8.33
CA ALA A 158 -8.11 2.19 7.22
C ALA A 158 -6.58 2.38 7.12
N THR A 159 -5.91 2.35 8.27
CA THR A 159 -4.51 2.73 8.46
C THR A 159 -3.49 1.80 7.81
N GLY A 160 -3.95 0.66 7.27
CA GLY A 160 -3.07 -0.33 6.64
C GLY A 160 -2.17 -1.06 7.63
N ASN A 161 -1.05 -1.57 7.15
CA ASN A 161 -0.06 -2.25 7.97
C ASN A 161 0.90 -1.25 8.61
N PHE A 162 1.24 -1.48 9.87
CA PHE A 162 2.33 -0.76 10.53
C PHE A 162 3.68 -1.24 9.99
N PRO A 163 4.75 -0.41 10.09
CA PRO A 163 6.10 -0.87 9.83
C PRO A 163 6.42 -2.11 10.66
N PRO A 164 7.23 -3.06 10.14
CA PRO A 164 7.67 -4.20 10.94
C PRO A 164 8.45 -3.70 12.16
N ALA A 165 8.32 -4.42 13.29
CA ALA A 165 9.14 -4.15 14.45
C ALA A 165 10.62 -4.35 14.09
N ASP A 166 11.50 -3.50 14.62
CA ASP A 166 12.94 -3.67 14.42
C ASP A 166 13.41 -4.94 15.13
N PRO A 167 13.89 -5.96 14.41
CA PRO A 167 14.34 -7.20 15.02
C PRO A 167 15.55 -7.04 15.93
N MET A 168 16.30 -5.93 15.79
CA MET A 168 17.50 -5.67 16.60
C MET A 168 17.20 -5.09 17.98
N MET A 169 15.99 -4.62 18.25
CA MET A 169 15.61 -4.04 19.55
C MET A 169 15.21 -5.08 20.60
N SER A 170 14.95 -6.34 20.22
CA SER A 170 14.51 -7.39 21.16
C SER A 170 15.64 -8.13 21.88
N SER A 171 16.92 -7.85 21.58
CA SER A 171 18.08 -8.60 22.13
C SER A 171 18.97 -7.78 23.08
N ARG A 172 18.48 -6.75 23.73
CA ARG A 172 19.14 -6.23 24.91
C ARG A 172 18.74 -7.07 26.12
N SER A 173 19.35 -8.26 26.24
CA SER A 173 19.47 -8.92 27.52
C SER A 173 20.24 -8.01 28.48
N PRO A 174 19.86 -7.90 29.76
CA PRO A 174 20.64 -7.14 30.72
C PRO A 174 22.03 -7.75 30.80
N SER A 175 23.06 -6.92 30.63
CA SER A 175 24.46 -7.30 30.74
C SER A 175 24.72 -7.94 32.09
N ALA A 176 24.90 -9.25 32.10
CA ALA A 176 25.54 -9.91 33.21
C ALA A 176 26.99 -9.48 33.21
N SER A 177 27.38 -8.69 34.20
CA SER A 177 28.77 -8.34 34.52
C SER A 177 29.48 -9.62 35.01
N GLY A 178 29.99 -10.43 34.06
CA GLY A 178 30.82 -11.59 34.33
C GLY A 178 32.25 -11.28 33.89
N LYS A 179 33.17 -11.20 34.85
CA LYS A 179 34.61 -11.15 34.64
C LYS A 179 35.04 -12.25 33.69
N VAL A 180 35.72 -11.89 32.60
CA VAL A 180 36.39 -12.86 31.68
C VAL A 180 37.73 -13.27 32.33
N PRO A 181 37.99 -14.56 32.52
CA PRO A 181 39.32 -15.02 32.91
C PRO A 181 40.26 -15.01 31.68
N SER A 182 41.40 -14.37 31.82
CA SER A 182 42.50 -14.37 30.86
C SER A 182 43.19 -15.75 30.85
N GLY A 183 43.06 -16.48 29.74
CA GLY A 183 43.85 -17.67 29.47
C GLY A 183 44.23 -17.71 27.98
N PRO A 184 45.47 -18.10 27.62
CA PRO A 184 45.91 -18.09 26.22
C PRO A 184 45.40 -19.30 25.47
N CYS A 185 44.64 -19.04 24.39
CA CYS A 185 44.22 -20.10 23.48
C CYS A 185 45.16 -20.17 22.27
N GLY A 186 45.99 -21.19 22.25
CA GLY A 186 46.79 -21.52 21.09
C GLY A 186 45.96 -22.24 20.03
N CYS A 187 45.84 -21.63 18.85
CA CYS A 187 45.32 -22.30 17.69
C CYS A 187 46.40 -22.46 16.63
N THR A 188 46.83 -23.69 16.44
CA THR A 188 47.68 -24.15 15.32
C THR A 188 46.81 -24.22 14.04
N ALA A 189 47.24 -23.52 13.00
CA ALA A 189 46.66 -23.62 11.68
C ALA A 189 47.11 -24.90 10.98
N SER A 190 46.18 -25.70 10.50
CA SER A 190 46.42 -26.77 9.55
C SER A 190 45.73 -26.45 8.22
N SER A 191 46.57 -26.23 7.21
CA SER A 191 46.17 -26.02 5.83
C SER A 191 45.91 -27.35 5.15
N THR A 192 44.73 -27.57 4.57
CA THR A 192 44.54 -28.58 3.53
C THR A 192 43.39 -28.12 2.61
N ALA A 193 43.75 -27.75 1.39
CA ALA A 193 42.82 -27.48 0.32
C ALA A 193 42.47 -28.77 -0.42
N PRO A 194 41.21 -29.01 -0.84
CA PRO A 194 40.91 -30.04 -1.83
C PRO A 194 40.59 -29.45 -3.20
N GLY A 195 41.16 -30.13 -4.17
CA GLY A 195 41.29 -29.94 -5.59
C GLY A 195 40.03 -29.63 -6.40
N ARG A 196 40.24 -28.76 -7.39
CA ARG A 196 39.37 -28.56 -8.54
C ARG A 196 39.31 -29.79 -9.44
N LYS A 197 38.14 -30.37 -9.65
CA LYS A 197 37.89 -31.27 -10.80
C LYS A 197 37.29 -30.43 -11.94
N ARG A 198 38.02 -30.41 -13.05
CA ARG A 198 37.56 -29.99 -14.38
C ARG A 198 36.64 -31.08 -14.93
N ILE A 199 35.51 -30.70 -15.46
CA ILE A 199 34.73 -31.56 -16.36
C ILE A 199 34.72 -30.86 -17.72
N ALA A 200 35.45 -31.48 -18.68
CA ALA A 200 35.35 -31.21 -20.09
C ALA A 200 34.22 -32.06 -20.68
N GLY A 201 33.48 -31.55 -21.65
CA GLY A 201 32.49 -32.33 -22.39
C GLY A 201 31.67 -31.44 -23.32
N ALA A 202 32.26 -31.16 -24.49
CA ALA A 202 31.52 -30.62 -25.64
C ALA A 202 30.61 -31.70 -26.21
N SER A 203 29.39 -31.30 -26.67
CA SER A 203 28.71 -31.99 -27.79
C SER A 203 27.73 -31.05 -28.44
N THR A 204 28.11 -30.66 -29.64
CA THR A 204 27.31 -30.05 -30.70
C THR A 204 26.55 -31.17 -31.43
N ILE A 205 25.26 -31.00 -31.75
CA ILE A 205 24.57 -31.71 -32.86
C ILE A 205 23.14 -31.13 -33.00
N PRO A 206 22.51 -31.18 -34.18
CA PRO A 206 22.55 -30.25 -35.34
C PRO A 206 21.38 -29.33 -35.44
#